data_eca240b12baf9d127b79bdc25ba0228e
#
_entry.id   eca240b12baf9d127b79bdc25ba0228e
#
_cell.length_a   1.000
_cell.length_b   1.000
_cell.length_c   1.000
_cell.angle_alpha   90.00
_cell.angle_beta   90.00
_cell.angle_gamma   90.00
#
_symmetry.space_group_name_H-M   'P 1'
#
loop_
_entity.id
_entity.type
_entity.pdbx_description
1 polymer ?
#
loop_
_entity_poly.entity_id
_entity_poly.type
_entity_poly.pdbx_seq_one_letter_code
_entity_poly.pdbx_strand_id
1 'polypeptide(L)'
;MEKFYNYFSEIKDTRFDGLIITGAPVELKEFEEVDYWDEVVEIMEWSKTHVTSTLYICWAAQAGLYYHYGIKKHVLDKKISGVYEHHPLHSKVPIIRGFDDKFYVPHSRNTGVDGEAIKKNKELTVVAESDETGPYIILNSTGSQVFVTGHPEYDVMSLHYEYVRDVKRGLNPDIPKNYYKDNDPTKKPVKSWRCHANTMYYNWLNYYVYQVTPYDLEKKK
;
A
#
# COMPACT_ATOMS: atom_id res chain seq x y z
N MET A 1 -6.79 3.69 -25.70
CA MET A 1 -6.05 3.38 -24.46
C MET A 1 -4.55 3.29 -24.68
N GLU A 2 -4.06 2.78 -25.80
CA GLU A 2 -2.63 2.56 -26.12
C GLU A 2 -1.74 3.82 -26.08
N LYS A 3 -2.29 5.01 -26.13
CA LYS A 3 -1.50 6.27 -26.13
C LYS A 3 -0.93 6.68 -24.75
N PHE A 4 -1.37 6.05 -23.64
CA PHE A 4 -1.02 6.45 -22.27
C PHE A 4 -0.41 5.32 -21.43
N TYR A 5 -0.35 4.10 -21.97
CA TYR A 5 0.17 2.93 -21.28
C TYR A 5 1.24 2.26 -22.13
N ASN A 6 2.27 1.74 -21.47
CA ASN A 6 3.29 0.91 -22.08
C ASN A 6 3.13 -0.52 -21.57
N TYR A 7 3.48 -1.48 -22.40
CA TYR A 7 3.70 -2.85 -21.92
C TYR A 7 5.03 -2.91 -21.16
N PHE A 8 5.13 -3.81 -20.19
CA PHE A 8 6.38 -3.97 -19.43
C PHE A 8 7.56 -4.29 -20.35
N SER A 9 7.35 -5.11 -21.39
CA SER A 9 8.37 -5.44 -22.40
C SER A 9 8.96 -4.21 -23.14
N GLU A 10 8.23 -3.10 -23.19
CA GLU A 10 8.68 -1.86 -23.86
C GLU A 10 9.56 -0.99 -22.96
N ILE A 11 9.47 -1.19 -21.62
CA ILE A 11 10.15 -0.34 -20.63
C ILE A 11 11.21 -1.08 -19.82
N LYS A 12 11.37 -2.38 -19.97
CA LYS A 12 12.26 -3.22 -19.15
C LYS A 12 13.74 -2.83 -19.19
N ASP A 13 14.18 -2.17 -20.25
CA ASP A 13 15.55 -1.69 -20.39
C ASP A 13 15.74 -0.23 -19.87
N THR A 14 14.66 0.37 -19.36
CA THR A 14 14.66 1.74 -18.82
C THR A 14 14.81 1.72 -17.30
N ARG A 15 15.53 2.70 -16.75
CA ARG A 15 15.61 2.93 -15.30
C ARG A 15 14.61 3.98 -14.88
N PHE A 16 14.02 3.81 -13.70
CA PHE A 16 13.07 4.73 -13.12
C PHE A 16 13.48 5.14 -11.70
N ASP A 17 13.12 6.34 -11.31
CA ASP A 17 13.41 6.85 -9.97
C ASP A 17 12.45 6.21 -8.93
N GLY A 18 11.19 6.00 -9.28
CA GLY A 18 10.18 5.40 -8.42
C GLY A 18 9.18 4.54 -9.18
N LEU A 19 8.70 3.48 -8.53
CA LEU A 19 7.65 2.60 -9.02
C LEU A 19 6.56 2.47 -7.97
N ILE A 20 5.30 2.52 -8.38
CA ILE A 20 4.17 2.18 -7.53
C ILE A 20 3.48 0.95 -8.09
N ILE A 21 3.38 -0.11 -7.29
CA ILE A 21 2.59 -1.30 -7.60
C ILE A 21 1.32 -1.25 -6.75
N THR A 22 0.16 -1.14 -7.41
CA THR A 22 -1.12 -0.94 -6.73
C THR A 22 -1.79 -2.27 -6.37
N GLY A 23 -2.84 -2.18 -5.53
CA GLY A 23 -3.67 -3.31 -5.17
C GLY A 23 -4.48 -3.88 -6.34
N ALA A 24 -4.93 -5.13 -6.16
CA ALA A 24 -5.80 -5.84 -7.09
C ALA A 24 -6.88 -6.63 -6.33
N PRO A 25 -8.10 -6.79 -6.88
CA PRO A 25 -9.22 -7.47 -6.21
C PRO A 25 -9.13 -9.00 -6.31
N VAL A 26 -7.95 -9.58 -6.09
CA VAL A 26 -7.64 -11.02 -6.20
C VAL A 26 -7.11 -11.59 -4.87
N GLU A 27 -7.28 -10.88 -3.77
CA GLU A 27 -6.67 -11.17 -2.48
C GLU A 27 -7.06 -12.53 -1.86
N LEU A 28 -8.20 -13.10 -2.24
CA LEU A 28 -8.64 -14.42 -1.76
C LEU A 28 -8.02 -15.61 -2.52
N LYS A 29 -7.41 -15.37 -3.70
CA LYS A 29 -6.63 -16.39 -4.40
C LYS A 29 -5.26 -16.53 -3.75
N GLU A 30 -4.67 -17.72 -3.79
CA GLU A 30 -3.23 -17.84 -3.54
C GLU A 30 -2.47 -17.03 -4.59
N PHE A 31 -1.25 -16.58 -4.26
CA PHE A 31 -0.52 -15.70 -5.18
C PHE A 31 -0.22 -16.39 -6.51
N GLU A 32 0.16 -17.64 -6.47
CA GLU A 32 0.47 -18.48 -7.63
C GLU A 32 -0.76 -18.82 -8.49
N GLU A 33 -1.97 -18.64 -7.96
CA GLU A 33 -3.23 -18.81 -8.70
C GLU A 33 -3.70 -17.55 -9.44
N VAL A 34 -2.98 -16.44 -9.27
CA VAL A 34 -3.28 -15.19 -9.97
C VAL A 34 -2.71 -15.27 -11.39
N ASP A 35 -3.55 -15.09 -12.39
CA ASP A 35 -3.23 -15.33 -13.81
C ASP A 35 -2.00 -14.54 -14.33
N TYR A 36 -1.68 -13.40 -13.70
CA TYR A 36 -0.54 -12.54 -14.03
C TYR A 36 0.56 -12.55 -12.94
N TRP A 37 0.59 -13.58 -12.09
CA TRP A 37 1.55 -13.65 -10.99
C TRP A 37 3.01 -13.65 -11.47
N ASP A 38 3.31 -14.44 -12.49
CA ASP A 38 4.67 -14.54 -13.03
C ASP A 38 5.17 -13.19 -13.57
N GLU A 39 4.29 -12.41 -14.22
CA GLU A 39 4.63 -11.06 -14.69
C GLU A 39 4.85 -10.08 -13.53
N VAL A 40 4.04 -10.16 -12.47
CA VAL A 40 4.24 -9.35 -11.26
C VAL A 40 5.58 -9.69 -10.59
N VAL A 41 5.93 -10.98 -10.51
CA VAL A 41 7.22 -11.44 -10.00
C VAL A 41 8.37 -10.89 -10.85
N GLU A 42 8.27 -10.98 -12.18
CA GLU A 42 9.26 -10.41 -13.10
C GLU A 42 9.46 -8.92 -12.87
N ILE A 43 8.36 -8.16 -12.72
CA ILE A 43 8.41 -6.71 -12.42
C ILE A 43 9.04 -6.45 -11.06
N MET A 44 8.71 -7.23 -10.03
CA MET A 44 9.29 -7.10 -8.69
C MET A 44 10.80 -7.36 -8.68
N GLU A 45 11.27 -8.40 -9.39
CA GLU A 45 12.71 -8.68 -9.54
C GLU A 45 13.42 -7.59 -10.34
N TRP A 46 12.86 -7.18 -11.47
CA TRP A 46 13.38 -6.10 -12.29
C TRP A 46 13.50 -4.79 -11.49
N SER A 47 12.53 -4.49 -10.64
CA SER A 47 12.53 -3.26 -9.85
C SER A 47 13.74 -3.14 -8.92
N LYS A 48 14.31 -4.26 -8.44
CA LYS A 48 15.48 -4.28 -7.55
C LYS A 48 16.74 -3.67 -8.18
N THR A 49 16.82 -3.65 -9.50
CA THR A 49 17.99 -3.18 -10.24
C THR A 49 17.70 -1.96 -11.13
N HIS A 50 16.44 -1.70 -11.46
CA HIS A 50 16.02 -0.65 -12.40
C HIS A 50 15.22 0.48 -11.73
N VAL A 51 14.87 0.35 -10.45
CA VAL A 51 14.08 1.35 -9.73
C VAL A 51 14.78 1.72 -8.43
N THR A 52 14.84 3.01 -8.11
CA THR A 52 15.46 3.49 -6.88
C THR A 52 14.62 3.12 -5.65
N SER A 53 13.30 3.32 -5.71
CA SER A 53 12.38 2.92 -4.64
C SER A 53 11.04 2.47 -5.20
N THR A 54 10.53 1.34 -4.68
CA THR A 54 9.22 0.77 -5.05
C THR A 54 8.25 0.88 -3.88
N LEU A 55 7.09 1.47 -4.12
CA LEU A 55 5.97 1.57 -3.19
C LEU A 55 4.91 0.54 -3.57
N TYR A 56 4.64 -0.39 -2.67
CA TYR A 56 3.64 -1.44 -2.80
C TYR A 56 2.40 -1.08 -2.00
N ILE A 57 1.19 -1.16 -2.60
CA ILE A 57 -0.06 -0.76 -1.94
C ILE A 57 -1.03 -1.94 -1.86
N CYS A 58 -1.61 -2.17 -0.69
CA CYS A 58 -2.65 -3.16 -0.39
C CYS A 58 -2.25 -4.58 -0.81
N TRP A 59 -2.92 -5.20 -1.80
CA TRP A 59 -2.58 -6.53 -2.28
C TRP A 59 -1.13 -6.61 -2.76
N ALA A 60 -0.64 -5.61 -3.47
CA ALA A 60 0.76 -5.57 -3.90
C ALA A 60 1.72 -5.54 -2.71
N ALA A 61 1.37 -4.88 -1.59
CA ALA A 61 2.16 -4.93 -0.37
C ALA A 61 2.25 -6.36 0.20
N GLN A 62 1.13 -7.09 0.22
CA GLN A 62 1.12 -8.49 0.64
C GLN A 62 1.93 -9.37 -0.32
N ALA A 63 1.78 -9.16 -1.64
CA ALA A 63 2.52 -9.88 -2.68
C ALA A 63 4.03 -9.65 -2.58
N GLY A 64 4.46 -8.40 -2.41
CA GLY A 64 5.87 -8.06 -2.24
C GLY A 64 6.46 -8.59 -0.94
N LEU A 65 5.74 -8.52 0.17
CA LEU A 65 6.16 -9.11 1.45
C LEU A 65 6.29 -10.64 1.35
N TYR A 66 5.36 -11.29 0.65
CA TYR A 66 5.43 -12.73 0.39
C TYR A 66 6.63 -13.09 -0.49
N TYR A 67 6.73 -12.46 -1.65
CA TYR A 67 7.75 -12.81 -2.64
C TYR A 67 9.18 -12.55 -2.15
N HIS A 68 9.43 -11.36 -1.57
CA HIS A 68 10.78 -10.97 -1.18
C HIS A 68 11.21 -11.52 0.19
N TYR A 69 10.26 -11.75 1.11
CA TYR A 69 10.56 -12.04 2.52
C TYR A 69 9.86 -13.28 3.06
N GLY A 70 9.05 -13.99 2.26
CA GLY A 70 8.33 -15.18 2.68
C GLY A 70 7.22 -14.91 3.71
N ILE A 71 6.79 -13.66 3.86
CA ILE A 71 5.71 -13.28 4.80
C ILE A 71 4.37 -13.66 4.19
N LYS A 72 3.71 -14.65 4.77
CA LYS A 72 2.43 -15.15 4.26
C LYS A 72 1.27 -14.21 4.60
N LYS A 73 0.29 -14.16 3.70
CA LYS A 73 -1.03 -13.62 4.01
C LYS A 73 -1.90 -14.68 4.68
N HIS A 74 -2.95 -14.24 5.35
CA HIS A 74 -4.01 -15.08 5.89
C HIS A 74 -5.37 -14.44 5.64
N VAL A 75 -6.40 -15.25 5.51
CA VAL A 75 -7.78 -14.79 5.41
C VAL A 75 -8.24 -14.29 6.77
N LEU A 76 -8.90 -13.15 6.81
CA LEU A 76 -9.49 -12.58 8.02
C LEU A 76 -10.88 -13.20 8.28
N ASP A 77 -11.26 -13.34 9.54
CA ASP A 77 -12.60 -13.80 9.92
C ASP A 77 -13.70 -12.87 9.38
N LYS A 78 -13.38 -11.59 9.24
CA LYS A 78 -14.27 -10.54 8.74
C LYS A 78 -13.52 -9.53 7.89
N LYS A 79 -14.17 -9.08 6.80
CA LYS A 79 -13.62 -8.02 5.95
C LYS A 79 -13.34 -6.77 6.78
N ILE A 80 -12.13 -6.26 6.70
CA ILE A 80 -11.77 -4.93 7.18
C ILE A 80 -12.25 -3.92 6.13
N SER A 81 -13.24 -3.09 6.49
CA SER A 81 -13.76 -2.02 5.61
C SER A 81 -14.05 -0.78 6.43
N GLY A 82 -13.41 0.35 6.08
CA GLY A 82 -13.59 1.60 6.81
C GLY A 82 -12.31 2.42 6.95
N VAL A 83 -12.35 3.37 7.87
CA VAL A 83 -11.26 4.28 8.21
C VAL A 83 -10.82 4.00 9.63
N TYR A 84 -9.58 3.55 9.79
CA TYR A 84 -9.03 3.07 11.06
C TYR A 84 -7.96 4.00 11.60
N GLU A 85 -7.89 4.09 12.92
CA GLU A 85 -6.83 4.83 13.63
C GLU A 85 -5.52 4.05 13.55
N HIS A 86 -4.44 4.77 13.31
CA HIS A 86 -3.08 4.27 13.26
C HIS A 86 -2.17 5.15 14.11
N HIS A 87 -1.03 4.61 14.51
CA HIS A 87 0.00 5.33 15.24
C HIS A 87 1.41 5.01 14.72
N PRO A 88 2.33 5.98 14.77
CA PRO A 88 3.73 5.75 14.47
C PRO A 88 4.41 4.89 15.56
N LEU A 89 5.26 3.94 15.14
CA LEU A 89 6.15 3.21 16.06
C LEU A 89 7.53 3.84 16.13
N HIS A 90 7.97 4.54 15.07
CA HIS A 90 9.31 5.10 14.93
C HIS A 90 9.26 6.52 14.39
N SER A 91 8.96 7.52 15.22
CA SER A 91 8.72 8.92 14.83
C SER A 91 9.87 9.60 14.05
N LYS A 92 11.09 9.06 14.09
CA LYS A 92 12.26 9.62 13.39
C LYS A 92 12.42 9.12 11.95
N VAL A 93 11.63 8.13 11.52
CA VAL A 93 11.72 7.57 10.16
C VAL A 93 11.16 8.56 9.14
N PRO A 94 11.89 8.92 8.08
CA PRO A 94 11.50 10.00 7.16
C PRO A 94 10.12 9.85 6.53
N ILE A 95 9.65 8.62 6.25
CA ILE A 95 8.35 8.38 5.58
C ILE A 95 7.16 8.97 6.35
N ILE A 96 7.25 9.04 7.67
CA ILE A 96 6.19 9.57 8.56
C ILE A 96 6.53 10.93 9.17
N ARG A 97 7.55 11.62 8.66
CA ARG A 97 7.88 12.97 9.13
C ARG A 97 6.69 13.90 8.95
N GLY A 98 6.25 14.56 10.02
CA GLY A 98 5.09 15.44 10.04
C GLY A 98 3.76 14.72 10.28
N PHE A 99 3.80 13.43 10.63
CA PHE A 99 2.61 12.74 11.13
C PHE A 99 2.31 13.13 12.58
N ASP A 100 1.02 13.14 12.89
CA ASP A 100 0.54 13.22 14.27
C ASP A 100 0.75 11.88 15.00
N ASP A 101 0.64 11.88 16.33
CA ASP A 101 0.71 10.66 17.15
C ASP A 101 -0.41 9.68 16.81
N LYS A 102 -1.52 10.18 16.24
CA LYS A 102 -2.66 9.42 15.74
C LYS A 102 -3.07 9.93 14.37
N PHE A 103 -3.34 9.03 13.45
CA PHE A 103 -3.80 9.36 12.11
C PHE A 103 -4.75 8.30 11.57
N TYR A 104 -5.47 8.62 10.52
CA TYR A 104 -6.51 7.75 9.97
C TYR A 104 -6.15 7.26 8.57
N VAL A 105 -6.47 5.97 8.30
CA VAL A 105 -6.21 5.32 7.01
C VAL A 105 -7.41 4.50 6.58
N PRO A 106 -7.85 4.62 5.31
CA PRO A 106 -8.86 3.73 4.76
C PRO A 106 -8.28 2.35 4.46
N HIS A 107 -9.08 1.33 4.78
CA HIS A 107 -8.82 -0.06 4.47
C HIS A 107 -10.04 -0.71 3.82
N SER A 108 -9.79 -1.63 2.88
CA SER A 108 -10.79 -2.53 2.31
C SER A 108 -10.11 -3.82 1.90
N ARG A 109 -10.15 -4.84 2.76
CA ARG A 109 -9.47 -6.11 2.50
C ARG A 109 -10.06 -7.28 3.29
N ASN A 110 -10.00 -8.48 2.71
CA ASN A 110 -10.38 -9.74 3.34
C ASN A 110 -9.17 -10.53 3.86
N THR A 111 -7.95 -10.02 3.65
CA THR A 111 -6.72 -10.69 4.06
C THR A 111 -5.83 -9.77 4.89
N GLY A 112 -5.00 -10.37 5.72
CA GLY A 112 -3.97 -9.72 6.51
C GLY A 112 -2.59 -10.34 6.28
N VAL A 113 -1.56 -9.70 6.83
CA VAL A 113 -0.19 -10.23 6.87
C VAL A 113 0.19 -10.62 8.29
N ASP A 114 1.09 -11.57 8.43
CA ASP A 114 1.61 -11.98 9.74
C ASP A 114 2.54 -10.88 10.31
N GLY A 115 1.99 -10.04 11.18
CA GLY A 115 2.71 -8.93 11.80
C GLY A 115 3.87 -9.40 12.68
N GLU A 116 3.76 -10.55 13.33
CA GLU A 116 4.83 -11.11 14.15
C GLU A 116 5.99 -11.63 13.28
N ALA A 117 5.68 -12.25 12.13
CA ALA A 117 6.69 -12.66 11.18
C ALA A 117 7.43 -11.45 10.61
N ILE A 118 6.73 -10.35 10.31
CA ILE A 118 7.34 -9.09 9.87
C ILE A 118 8.29 -8.55 10.96
N LYS A 119 7.83 -8.44 12.21
CA LYS A 119 8.64 -7.91 13.34
C LYS A 119 9.87 -8.76 13.65
N LYS A 120 9.83 -10.07 13.36
CA LYS A 120 10.98 -10.99 13.53
C LYS A 120 11.97 -10.93 12.37
N ASN A 121 11.57 -10.42 11.22
CA ASN A 121 12.46 -10.32 10.07
C ASN A 121 13.40 -9.11 10.23
N LYS A 122 14.71 -9.36 10.26
CA LYS A 122 15.74 -8.32 10.49
C LYS A 122 15.89 -7.32 9.34
N GLU A 123 15.37 -7.65 8.17
CA GLU A 123 15.40 -6.79 6.99
C GLU A 123 14.18 -5.86 6.90
N LEU A 124 13.19 -6.07 7.77
CA LEU A 124 11.94 -5.30 7.75
C LEU A 124 11.77 -4.49 9.03
N THR A 125 11.18 -3.30 8.89
CA THR A 125 10.80 -2.43 10.01
C THR A 125 9.36 -2.01 9.84
N VAL A 126 8.51 -2.31 10.84
CA VAL A 126 7.16 -1.73 10.93
C VAL A 126 7.28 -0.31 11.45
N VAL A 127 6.92 0.66 10.65
CA VAL A 127 7.04 2.10 10.95
C VAL A 127 5.78 2.67 11.58
N ALA A 128 4.63 2.16 11.16
CA ALA A 128 3.32 2.54 11.70
C ALA A 128 2.38 1.33 11.66
N GLU A 129 1.51 1.24 12.67
CA GLU A 129 0.52 0.17 12.76
C GLU A 129 -0.81 0.67 13.37
N SER A 130 -1.81 -0.19 13.35
CA SER A 130 -3.10 -0.03 14.01
C SER A 130 -3.37 -1.22 14.90
N ASP A 131 -3.94 -1.00 16.07
CA ASP A 131 -4.37 -2.07 16.98
C ASP A 131 -5.46 -2.95 16.36
N GLU A 132 -6.22 -2.40 15.38
CA GLU A 132 -7.32 -3.10 14.74
C GLU A 132 -6.94 -3.76 13.41
N THR A 133 -6.04 -3.15 12.64
CA THR A 133 -5.72 -3.62 11.28
C THR A 133 -4.30 -4.14 11.13
N GLY A 134 -3.48 -4.05 12.18
CA GLY A 134 -2.09 -4.50 12.20
C GLY A 134 -1.12 -3.57 11.48
N PRO A 135 0.02 -4.08 10.99
CA PRO A 135 1.07 -3.29 10.34
C PRO A 135 0.53 -2.50 9.14
N TYR A 136 0.89 -1.22 9.04
CA TYR A 136 0.45 -0.32 7.99
C TYR A 136 1.57 0.08 7.05
N ILE A 137 2.65 0.70 7.56
CA ILE A 137 3.83 1.07 6.78
C ILE A 137 4.98 0.19 7.20
N ILE A 138 5.53 -0.55 6.27
CA ILE A 138 6.70 -1.41 6.46
C ILE A 138 7.78 -0.98 5.48
N LEU A 139 9.01 -0.87 5.94
CA LEU A 139 10.18 -0.57 5.11
C LEU A 139 11.14 -1.75 5.14
N ASN A 140 11.86 -1.97 4.03
CA ASN A 140 13.06 -2.76 4.07
C ASN A 140 14.24 -1.92 4.63
N SER A 141 15.35 -2.56 4.97
CA SER A 141 16.51 -1.94 5.63
C SER A 141 17.14 -0.80 4.81
N THR A 142 16.99 -0.78 3.49
CA THR A 142 17.54 0.25 2.59
C THR A 142 16.53 1.36 2.24
N GLY A 143 15.24 1.16 2.50
CA GLY A 143 14.18 2.05 2.06
C GLY A 143 13.85 1.94 0.56
N SER A 144 14.48 1.01 -0.16
CA SER A 144 14.19 0.78 -1.58
C SER A 144 12.84 0.07 -1.81
N GLN A 145 12.26 -0.52 -0.77
CA GLN A 145 10.95 -1.16 -0.78
C GLN A 145 10.11 -0.63 0.38
N VAL A 146 8.95 -0.10 0.05
CA VAL A 146 7.97 0.47 0.98
C VAL A 146 6.66 -0.28 0.79
N PHE A 147 6.13 -0.88 1.85
CA PHE A 147 4.89 -1.66 1.82
C PHE A 147 3.83 -0.94 2.65
N VAL A 148 2.68 -0.68 2.04
CA VAL A 148 1.55 0.03 2.65
C VAL A 148 0.31 -0.85 2.53
N THR A 149 -0.18 -1.36 3.65
CA THR A 149 -1.28 -2.35 3.66
C THR A 149 -2.68 -1.74 3.55
N GLY A 150 -2.80 -0.43 3.72
CA GLY A 150 -4.04 0.33 3.56
C GLY A 150 -4.12 1.04 2.20
N HIS A 151 -5.09 1.93 2.06
CA HIS A 151 -5.38 2.64 0.82
C HIS A 151 -5.29 4.18 0.99
N PRO A 152 -4.09 4.75 1.19
CA PRO A 152 -3.93 6.21 1.33
C PRO A 152 -4.40 6.96 0.07
N GLU A 153 -4.39 6.31 -1.11
CA GLU A 153 -4.80 6.86 -2.39
C GLU A 153 -6.30 7.01 -2.56
N TYR A 154 -7.12 6.39 -1.72
CA TYR A 154 -8.57 6.36 -1.92
C TYR A 154 -9.18 7.76 -2.02
N ASP A 155 -10.03 7.92 -3.04
CA ASP A 155 -10.98 9.03 -3.09
C ASP A 155 -12.02 8.91 -1.97
N VAL A 156 -12.67 10.04 -1.67
CA VAL A 156 -13.68 10.08 -0.60
C VAL A 156 -14.84 9.10 -0.85
N MET A 157 -15.16 8.78 -2.12
CA MET A 157 -16.26 7.91 -2.49
C MET A 157 -15.86 6.44 -2.69
N SER A 158 -14.56 6.09 -2.65
CA SER A 158 -14.10 4.73 -2.97
C SER A 158 -14.77 3.66 -2.10
N LEU A 159 -14.73 3.80 -0.79
CA LEU A 159 -15.37 2.86 0.14
C LEU A 159 -16.92 2.85 0.00
N HIS A 160 -17.53 3.97 -0.38
CA HIS A 160 -18.96 4.02 -0.65
C HIS A 160 -19.33 3.15 -1.85
N TYR A 161 -18.58 3.27 -2.94
CA TYR A 161 -18.85 2.47 -4.15
C TYR A 161 -18.63 0.98 -3.91
N GLU A 162 -17.61 0.63 -3.12
CA GLU A 162 -17.37 -0.76 -2.72
C GLU A 162 -18.52 -1.29 -1.85
N TYR A 163 -18.94 -0.54 -0.84
CA TYR A 163 -20.06 -0.91 0.03
C TYR A 163 -21.35 -1.11 -0.75
N VAL A 164 -21.73 -0.15 -1.60
CA VAL A 164 -22.94 -0.23 -2.43
C VAL A 164 -22.87 -1.40 -3.41
N ARG A 165 -21.71 -1.65 -4.01
CA ARG A 165 -21.48 -2.81 -4.89
C ARG A 165 -21.72 -4.12 -4.14
N ASP A 166 -21.17 -4.25 -2.94
CA ASP A 166 -21.25 -5.47 -2.13
C ASP A 166 -22.68 -5.70 -1.61
N VAL A 167 -23.39 -4.64 -1.21
CA VAL A 167 -24.84 -4.69 -0.90
C VAL A 167 -25.65 -5.17 -2.11
N LYS A 168 -25.42 -4.60 -3.31
CA LYS A 168 -26.12 -5.01 -4.55
C LYS A 168 -25.85 -6.48 -4.92
N ARG A 169 -24.68 -7.01 -4.54
CA ARG A 169 -24.33 -8.42 -4.76
C ARG A 169 -24.91 -9.37 -3.69
N GLY A 170 -25.63 -8.86 -2.69
CA GLY A 170 -26.21 -9.64 -1.63
C GLY A 170 -25.20 -10.16 -0.60
N LEU A 171 -24.01 -9.56 -0.52
CA LEU A 171 -22.93 -10.00 0.38
C LEU A 171 -23.13 -9.55 1.83
N ASN A 172 -24.19 -8.75 2.10
CA ASN A 172 -24.51 -8.21 3.43
C ASN A 172 -23.29 -7.63 4.18
N PRO A 173 -22.54 -6.68 3.57
CA PRO A 173 -21.34 -6.11 4.17
C PRO A 173 -21.70 -5.23 5.37
N ASP A 174 -20.79 -5.13 6.34
CA ASP A 174 -20.89 -4.10 7.36
C ASP A 174 -20.78 -2.71 6.77
N ILE A 175 -21.38 -1.75 7.44
CA ILE A 175 -21.17 -0.32 7.14
C ILE A 175 -19.68 -0.01 7.36
N PRO A 176 -18.98 0.61 6.38
CA PRO A 176 -17.58 0.99 6.55
C PRO A 176 -17.35 1.82 7.81
N LYS A 177 -16.48 1.33 8.70
CA LYS A 177 -16.23 1.91 10.03
C LYS A 177 -15.67 3.33 9.93
N ASN A 178 -16.14 4.26 10.77
CA ASN A 178 -15.65 5.65 10.86
C ASN A 178 -15.66 6.43 9.52
N TYR A 179 -16.49 6.03 8.58
CA TYR A 179 -16.47 6.56 7.23
C TYR A 179 -17.63 7.49 6.94
N TYR A 180 -18.86 7.13 7.32
CA TYR A 180 -20.01 8.00 7.18
C TYR A 180 -20.20 8.86 8.42
N LYS A 181 -20.75 10.07 8.23
CA LYS A 181 -21.16 10.91 9.36
C LYS A 181 -22.19 10.14 10.21
N ASP A 182 -21.97 10.12 11.52
CA ASP A 182 -22.81 9.42 12.49
C ASP A 182 -23.01 7.91 12.19
N ASN A 183 -22.06 7.32 11.44
CA ASN A 183 -22.11 5.92 10.97
C ASN A 183 -23.36 5.57 10.15
N ASP A 184 -23.97 6.56 9.48
CA ASP A 184 -25.18 6.45 8.71
C ASP A 184 -24.87 6.45 7.20
N PRO A 185 -25.07 5.32 6.47
CA PRO A 185 -24.72 5.21 5.06
C PRO A 185 -25.57 6.08 4.12
N THR A 186 -26.64 6.72 4.63
CA THR A 186 -27.43 7.71 3.90
C THR A 186 -26.79 9.09 3.91
N LYS A 187 -25.81 9.32 4.81
CA LYS A 187 -25.08 10.59 4.93
C LYS A 187 -23.79 10.60 4.13
N LYS A 188 -23.25 11.80 3.91
CA LYS A 188 -22.00 11.96 3.17
C LYS A 188 -20.82 11.33 3.92
N PRO A 189 -19.88 10.69 3.20
CA PRO A 189 -18.62 10.26 3.77
C PRO A 189 -17.78 11.41 4.33
N VAL A 190 -16.97 11.09 5.34
CA VAL A 190 -16.03 12.03 5.98
C VAL A 190 -14.60 11.63 5.58
N LYS A 191 -13.88 12.50 4.88
CA LYS A 191 -12.48 12.26 4.49
C LYS A 191 -11.53 12.77 5.58
N SER A 192 -11.00 11.87 6.40
CA SER A 192 -10.12 12.18 7.53
C SER A 192 -8.64 11.79 7.31
N TRP A 193 -8.26 11.24 6.13
CA TRP A 193 -6.92 10.70 5.86
C TRP A 193 -6.07 11.53 4.89
N ARG A 194 -6.63 12.58 4.26
CA ARG A 194 -5.96 13.30 3.16
C ARG A 194 -4.59 13.86 3.53
N CYS A 195 -4.47 14.52 4.68
CA CYS A 195 -3.22 15.18 5.08
C CYS A 195 -2.08 14.16 5.24
N HIS A 196 -2.32 13.09 6.00
CA HIS A 196 -1.32 12.06 6.26
C HIS A 196 -0.98 11.25 4.99
N ALA A 197 -1.99 10.96 4.15
CA ALA A 197 -1.77 10.32 2.85
C ALA A 197 -0.85 11.18 1.96
N ASN A 198 -1.16 12.47 1.78
CA ASN A 198 -0.33 13.37 1.00
C ASN A 198 1.08 13.49 1.59
N THR A 199 1.19 13.64 2.92
CA THR A 199 2.48 13.73 3.61
C THR A 199 3.32 12.47 3.38
N MET A 200 2.72 11.26 3.46
CA MET A 200 3.41 10.00 3.18
C MET A 200 3.96 9.96 1.74
N TYR A 201 3.15 10.32 0.73
CA TYR A 201 3.61 10.35 -0.66
C TYR A 201 4.71 11.38 -0.89
N TYR A 202 4.59 12.60 -0.31
CA TYR A 202 5.64 13.61 -0.37
C TYR A 202 6.95 13.14 0.28
N ASN A 203 6.86 12.50 1.45
CA ASN A 203 8.01 11.95 2.14
C ASN A 203 8.65 10.82 1.35
N TRP A 204 7.86 9.91 0.78
CA TRP A 204 8.37 8.84 -0.08
C TRP A 204 9.10 9.43 -1.31
N LEU A 205 8.45 10.32 -2.05
CA LEU A 205 9.05 10.97 -3.22
C LEU A 205 10.32 11.75 -2.86
N ASN A 206 10.32 12.48 -1.74
CA ASN A 206 11.47 13.30 -1.36
C ASN A 206 12.62 12.47 -0.80
N TYR A 207 12.37 11.58 0.17
CA TYR A 207 13.44 10.94 0.93
C TYR A 207 13.85 9.57 0.40
N TYR A 208 12.99 8.88 -0.35
CA TYR A 208 13.23 7.52 -0.84
C TYR A 208 13.37 7.45 -2.36
N VAL A 209 12.97 8.50 -3.07
CA VAL A 209 13.10 8.61 -4.52
C VAL A 209 14.09 9.72 -4.86
N TYR A 210 13.69 10.98 -4.71
CA TYR A 210 14.45 12.12 -5.21
C TYR A 210 15.86 12.27 -4.59
N GLN A 211 15.97 12.20 -3.26
CA GLN A 211 17.27 12.42 -2.58
C GLN A 211 18.25 11.25 -2.72
N VAL A 212 17.76 10.04 -3.05
CA VAL A 212 18.60 8.83 -3.16
C VAL A 212 18.83 8.37 -4.59
N THR A 213 18.08 8.90 -5.56
CA THR A 213 18.34 8.64 -6.98
C THR A 213 19.72 9.20 -7.36
N PRO A 214 20.63 8.37 -7.93
CA PRO A 214 21.92 8.84 -8.40
C PRO A 214 21.76 9.91 -9.47
N TYR A 215 22.35 11.08 -9.26
CA TYR A 215 22.35 12.18 -10.22
C TYR A 215 23.76 12.50 -10.66
N ASP A 216 23.99 12.44 -11.97
CA ASP A 216 25.27 12.79 -12.58
C ASP A 216 25.19 14.23 -13.16
N LEU A 217 25.85 15.17 -12.47
CA LEU A 217 25.89 16.58 -12.88
C LEU A 217 26.63 16.81 -14.19
N GLU A 218 27.50 15.90 -14.62
CA GLU A 218 28.31 16.04 -15.83
C GLU A 218 27.54 15.55 -17.08
N LYS A 219 26.52 14.72 -16.94
CA LYS A 219 25.63 14.33 -18.04
C LYS A 219 24.60 15.43 -18.30
N LYS A 220 25.00 16.46 -19.03
CA LYS A 220 24.04 17.38 -19.64
C LYS A 220 23.19 16.57 -20.65
N LYS A 221 21.87 16.57 -20.45
CA LYS A 221 20.91 16.08 -21.44
C LYS A 221 20.98 16.90 -22.71
#